data_ccae5b4be647b3ed19a19753a225506a
#
_entry.id   ccae5b4be647b3ed19a19753a225506a
#
_cell.length_a   1.000
_cell.length_b   1.000
_cell.length_c   1.000
_cell.angle_alpha   90.00
_cell.angle_beta   90.00
_cell.angle_gamma   90.00
#
_symmetry.space_group_name_H-M   'P 1'
#
loop_
_entity.id
_entity.type
_entity.pdbx_description
1 polymer ?
#
loop_
_entity_poly.entity_id
_entity_poly.type
_entity_poly.pdbx_seq_one_letter_code
_entity_poly.pdbx_strand_id
1 'polypeptide(L)'
;LGKRMRIARAMPNTAIAVRESMTCIASNGPDDKALEMAKLLFNDVGKTLRIREEDMLAATALGACGIAYFLRAIRAASQGGIEVGLSAKNSLAMAVQTAKGAACLLSVGGTHPESEIDKVTTPNGCTISGLNCMEHEGFSSAMIRGITVSAEKAARLYRKE
;
A
#
# COMPACT_ATOMS: atom_id res chain seq x y z
N LEU A 1 5.79 -15.91 27.69
CA LEU A 1 4.76 -15.04 28.23
C LEU A 1 3.69 -15.91 28.89
N GLY A 2 3.35 -15.65 30.18
CA GLY A 2 2.43 -16.48 30.95
C GLY A 2 1.00 -16.53 30.37
N LYS A 3 0.26 -17.60 30.66
CA LYS A 3 -1.11 -17.90 30.15
C LYS A 3 -2.17 -16.79 30.39
N ARG A 4 -1.85 -15.69 31.08
CA ARG A 4 -2.76 -14.58 31.41
C ARG A 4 -2.54 -13.30 30.60
N MET A 5 -1.56 -13.27 29.71
CA MET A 5 -1.27 -12.05 28.93
C MET A 5 -2.12 -12.04 27.65
N ARG A 6 -2.76 -10.91 27.41
CA ARG A 6 -3.46 -10.62 26.16
C ARG A 6 -2.48 -10.13 25.14
N ILE A 7 -2.40 -10.77 23.98
CA ILE A 7 -1.40 -10.47 22.95
C ILE A 7 -2.14 -10.16 21.65
N ALA A 8 -1.87 -8.97 21.11
CA ALA A 8 -2.18 -8.63 19.73
C ALA A 8 -0.87 -8.33 19.00
N ARG A 9 -0.71 -8.88 17.83
CA ARG A 9 0.34 -8.47 16.88
C ARG A 9 -0.18 -7.33 16.05
N ALA A 10 0.67 -6.34 15.80
CA ALA A 10 0.37 -5.22 14.92
C ALA A 10 1.51 -5.02 13.91
N MET A 11 1.15 -4.78 12.67
CA MET A 11 2.06 -4.47 11.58
C MET A 11 1.64 -3.14 10.95
N PRO A 12 2.13 -2.01 11.47
CA PRO A 12 1.97 -0.70 10.87
C PRO A 12 2.96 -0.49 9.72
N ASN A 13 2.85 0.67 9.05
CA ASN A 13 3.87 1.15 8.14
C ASN A 13 4.34 2.57 8.50
N THR A 14 5.34 3.08 7.80
CA THR A 14 5.96 4.38 8.09
C THR A 14 5.03 5.58 7.95
N ALA A 15 3.89 5.45 7.24
CA ALA A 15 2.89 6.51 7.15
C ALA A 15 2.17 6.79 8.48
N ILE A 16 2.46 6.01 9.54
CA ILE A 16 2.03 6.31 10.91
C ILE A 16 2.49 7.71 11.36
N ALA A 17 3.63 8.18 10.87
CA ALA A 17 4.16 9.52 11.19
C ALA A 17 3.26 10.67 10.72
N VAL A 18 2.38 10.41 9.75
CA VAL A 18 1.43 11.38 9.18
C VAL A 18 -0.02 10.94 9.39
N ARG A 19 -0.27 9.97 10.27
CA ARG A 19 -1.59 9.42 10.61
C ARG A 19 -2.33 8.76 9.43
N GLU A 20 -1.59 8.16 8.53
CA GLU A 20 -2.11 7.47 7.34
C GLU A 20 -1.58 6.03 7.24
N SER A 21 -1.26 5.42 8.39
CA SER A 21 -0.82 4.02 8.40
C SER A 21 -1.95 3.07 8.01
N MET A 22 -1.65 2.07 7.21
CA MET A 22 -2.41 0.82 7.21
C MET A 22 -1.78 -0.08 8.27
N THR A 23 -2.49 -0.35 9.36
CA THR A 23 -2.02 -1.24 10.43
C THR A 23 -2.83 -2.54 10.41
N CYS A 24 -2.19 -3.65 10.08
CA CYS A 24 -2.80 -4.96 10.20
C CYS A 24 -2.62 -5.50 11.61
N ILE A 25 -3.70 -6.03 12.21
CA ILE A 25 -3.67 -6.60 13.56
C ILE A 25 -4.19 -8.04 13.54
N ALA A 26 -3.54 -8.90 14.34
CA ALA A 26 -3.92 -10.31 14.50
C ALA A 26 -3.70 -10.77 15.94
N SER A 27 -4.36 -11.87 16.32
CA SER A 27 -4.16 -12.56 17.59
C SER A 27 -4.27 -14.06 17.38
N ASN A 28 -3.45 -14.84 18.08
CA ASN A 28 -3.47 -16.30 18.06
C ASN A 28 -4.54 -16.92 18.99
N GLY A 29 -5.40 -16.13 19.59
CA GLY A 29 -6.42 -16.60 20.54
C GLY A 29 -7.76 -15.91 20.36
N PRO A 30 -8.77 -16.37 21.11
CA PRO A 30 -10.12 -15.80 21.06
C PRO A 30 -10.23 -14.44 21.76
N ASP A 31 -9.10 -13.74 22.01
CA ASP A 31 -9.07 -12.50 22.77
C ASP A 31 -9.42 -11.29 21.92
N ASP A 32 -10.71 -11.11 21.65
CA ASP A 32 -11.22 -9.93 20.96
C ASP A 32 -10.91 -8.62 21.70
N LYS A 33 -10.75 -8.65 23.03
CA LYS A 33 -10.45 -7.43 23.81
C LYS A 33 -9.07 -6.87 23.52
N ALA A 34 -8.07 -7.73 23.29
CA ALA A 34 -6.74 -7.26 22.90
C ALA A 34 -6.77 -6.63 21.49
N LEU A 35 -7.51 -7.22 20.57
CA LEU A 35 -7.65 -6.70 19.21
C LEU A 35 -8.44 -5.38 19.20
N GLU A 36 -9.52 -5.27 19.95
CA GLU A 36 -10.30 -4.03 20.05
C GLU A 36 -9.46 -2.88 20.66
N MET A 37 -8.67 -3.16 21.69
CA MET A 37 -7.75 -2.17 22.26
C MET A 37 -6.67 -1.74 21.25
N ALA A 38 -6.07 -2.70 20.53
CA ALA A 38 -5.11 -2.41 19.47
C ALA A 38 -5.73 -1.57 18.36
N LYS A 39 -6.95 -1.91 17.92
CA LYS A 39 -7.70 -1.18 16.91
C LYS A 39 -7.96 0.27 17.33
N LEU A 40 -8.38 0.51 18.56
CA LEU A 40 -8.59 1.87 19.09
C LEU A 40 -7.30 2.69 19.01
N LEU A 41 -6.18 2.14 19.48
CA LEU A 41 -4.89 2.83 19.47
C LEU A 41 -4.40 3.15 18.06
N PHE A 42 -4.51 2.21 17.13
CA PHE A 42 -3.99 2.40 15.77
C PHE A 42 -4.93 3.18 14.86
N ASN A 43 -6.22 3.24 15.14
CA ASN A 43 -7.15 4.09 14.39
C ASN A 43 -6.89 5.59 14.57
N ASP A 44 -6.23 6.01 15.66
CA ASP A 44 -5.80 7.40 15.85
C ASP A 44 -4.66 7.82 14.91
N VAL A 45 -3.97 6.84 14.33
CA VAL A 45 -2.79 7.06 13.47
C VAL A 45 -2.89 6.43 12.09
N GLY A 46 -4.11 6.10 11.67
CA GLY A 46 -4.39 5.56 10.34
C GLY A 46 -5.61 4.65 10.32
N LYS A 47 -5.61 3.66 9.44
CA LYS A 47 -6.65 2.62 9.35
C LYS A 47 -6.14 1.31 9.90
N THR A 48 -6.99 0.59 10.64
CA THR A 48 -6.66 -0.71 11.21
C THR A 48 -7.48 -1.81 10.52
N LEU A 49 -6.83 -2.87 10.11
CA LEU A 49 -7.45 -4.06 9.52
C LEU A 49 -7.15 -5.29 10.37
N ARG A 50 -8.21 -5.95 10.86
CA ARG A 50 -8.08 -7.27 11.49
C ARG A 50 -7.88 -8.33 10.42
N ILE A 51 -6.84 -9.14 10.57
CA ILE A 51 -6.48 -10.24 9.68
C ILE A 51 -6.26 -11.52 10.48
N ARG A 52 -6.15 -12.65 9.81
CA ARG A 52 -5.72 -13.90 10.44
C ARG A 52 -4.20 -13.83 10.68
N GLU A 53 -3.73 -14.53 11.70
CA GLU A 53 -2.29 -14.58 12.01
C GLU A 53 -1.45 -15.11 10.84
N GLU A 54 -1.97 -16.08 10.10
CA GLU A 54 -1.32 -16.65 8.92
C GLU A 54 -1.15 -15.67 7.77
N ASP A 55 -1.98 -14.62 7.69
CA ASP A 55 -1.92 -13.58 6.66
C ASP A 55 -0.89 -12.47 6.99
N MET A 56 -0.27 -12.50 8.18
CA MET A 56 0.63 -11.43 8.63
C MET A 56 1.85 -11.24 7.74
N LEU A 57 2.37 -12.31 7.12
CA LEU A 57 3.49 -12.21 6.16
C LEU A 57 3.08 -11.51 4.87
N ALA A 58 1.90 -11.82 4.34
CA ALA A 58 1.34 -11.15 3.18
C ALA A 58 1.04 -9.66 3.47
N ALA A 59 0.47 -9.39 4.65
CA ALA A 59 0.24 -8.04 5.14
C ALA A 59 1.54 -7.23 5.29
N THR A 60 2.64 -7.87 5.72
CA THR A 60 3.96 -7.25 5.79
C THR A 60 4.44 -6.85 4.39
N ALA A 61 4.33 -7.74 3.41
CA ALA A 61 4.77 -7.48 2.05
C ALA A 61 3.97 -6.36 1.38
N LEU A 62 2.64 -6.37 1.53
CA LEU A 62 1.77 -5.37 0.90
C LEU A 62 1.67 -4.08 1.73
N GLY A 63 1.40 -4.18 3.02
CA GLY A 63 1.12 -3.02 3.88
C GLY A 63 2.37 -2.30 4.36
N ALA A 64 3.43 -3.03 4.76
CA ALA A 64 4.66 -2.42 5.26
C ALA A 64 5.68 -2.16 4.14
N CYS A 65 6.04 -3.18 3.35
CA CYS A 65 6.98 -2.99 2.23
C CYS A 65 6.37 -2.19 1.09
N GLY A 66 5.07 -2.33 0.83
CA GLY A 66 4.34 -1.68 -0.24
C GLY A 66 4.45 -0.16 -0.24
N ILE A 67 4.63 0.48 0.92
CA ILE A 67 4.86 1.93 1.00
C ILE A 67 6.05 2.35 0.13
N ALA A 68 7.13 1.56 0.11
CA ALA A 68 8.32 1.83 -0.70
C ALA A 68 8.03 1.70 -2.20
N TYR A 69 7.14 0.79 -2.59
CA TYR A 69 6.78 0.60 -4.00
C TYR A 69 5.93 1.75 -4.53
N PHE A 70 4.95 2.21 -3.75
CA PHE A 70 4.17 3.40 -4.09
C PHE A 70 5.05 4.67 -4.12
N LEU A 71 5.97 4.84 -3.17
CA LEU A 71 6.96 5.94 -3.22
C LEU A 71 7.84 5.86 -4.47
N ARG A 72 8.24 4.65 -4.90
CA ARG A 72 8.98 4.44 -6.14
C ARG A 72 8.17 4.84 -7.37
N ALA A 73 6.88 4.47 -7.42
CA ALA A 73 5.98 4.86 -8.51
C ALA A 73 5.80 6.39 -8.56
N ILE A 74 5.58 7.05 -7.41
CA ILE A 74 5.51 8.51 -7.33
C ILE A 74 6.82 9.15 -7.82
N ARG A 75 7.97 8.60 -7.45
CA ARG A 75 9.27 9.09 -7.92
C ARG A 75 9.41 8.95 -9.43
N ALA A 76 9.02 7.80 -10.00
CA ALA A 76 9.05 7.58 -11.44
C ALA A 76 8.14 8.56 -12.18
N ALA A 77 6.91 8.77 -11.68
CA ALA A 77 5.99 9.77 -12.25
C ALA A 77 6.59 11.18 -12.22
N SER A 78 7.24 11.56 -11.11
CA SER A 78 7.94 12.83 -11.01
C SER A 78 9.10 12.96 -12.01
N GLN A 79 9.84 11.87 -12.25
CA GLN A 79 10.92 11.86 -13.25
C GLN A 79 10.37 12.02 -14.67
N GLY A 80 9.29 11.32 -15.00
CA GLY A 80 8.60 11.48 -16.29
C GLY A 80 8.07 12.91 -16.49
N GLY A 81 7.52 13.53 -15.44
CA GLY A 81 7.10 14.93 -15.51
C GLY A 81 8.26 15.89 -15.81
N ILE A 82 9.45 15.65 -15.27
CA ILE A 82 10.66 16.43 -15.58
C ILE A 82 11.05 16.22 -17.05
N GLU A 83 11.03 14.98 -17.52
CA GLU A 83 11.38 14.63 -18.89
C GLU A 83 10.51 15.35 -19.93
N VAL A 84 9.22 15.55 -19.61
CA VAL A 84 8.30 16.31 -20.48
C VAL A 84 8.29 17.83 -20.22
N GLY A 85 9.27 18.35 -19.46
CA GLY A 85 9.54 19.78 -19.33
C GLY A 85 9.04 20.47 -18.06
N LEU A 86 8.49 19.74 -17.08
CA LEU A 86 8.11 20.35 -15.80
C LEU A 86 9.35 20.61 -14.92
N SER A 87 9.30 21.66 -14.11
CA SER A 87 10.31 21.84 -13.06
C SER A 87 10.24 20.69 -12.05
N ALA A 88 11.37 20.31 -11.47
CA ALA A 88 11.43 19.20 -10.50
C ALA A 88 10.48 19.42 -9.31
N LYS A 89 10.34 20.66 -8.83
CA LYS A 89 9.42 21.03 -7.74
C LYS A 89 7.96 20.79 -8.13
N ASN A 90 7.54 21.27 -9.29
CA ASN A 90 6.16 21.15 -9.75
C ASN A 90 5.83 19.70 -10.08
N SER A 91 6.73 19.01 -10.76
CA SER A 91 6.57 17.59 -11.11
C SER A 91 6.37 16.70 -9.88
N LEU A 92 7.18 16.89 -8.83
CA LEU A 92 6.99 16.13 -7.58
C LEU A 92 5.66 16.46 -6.91
N ALA A 93 5.31 17.74 -6.82
CA ALA A 93 4.04 18.15 -6.20
C ALA A 93 2.84 17.57 -6.95
N MET A 94 2.84 17.58 -8.27
CA MET A 94 1.79 17.00 -9.11
C MET A 94 1.73 15.47 -8.93
N ALA A 95 2.85 14.76 -8.99
CA ALA A 95 2.90 13.32 -8.84
C ALA A 95 2.34 12.85 -7.47
N VAL A 96 2.74 13.53 -6.39
CA VAL A 96 2.25 13.24 -5.03
C VAL A 96 0.75 13.46 -4.94
N GLN A 97 0.25 14.62 -5.40
CA GLN A 97 -1.17 14.94 -5.29
C GLN A 97 -2.03 14.04 -6.17
N THR A 98 -1.57 13.69 -7.37
CA THR A 98 -2.27 12.77 -8.28
C THR A 98 -2.36 11.36 -7.68
N ALA A 99 -1.27 10.83 -7.13
CA ALA A 99 -1.28 9.53 -6.45
C ALA A 99 -2.21 9.51 -5.23
N LYS A 100 -2.21 10.59 -4.43
CA LYS A 100 -3.15 10.75 -3.31
C LYS A 100 -4.59 10.77 -3.82
N GLY A 101 -4.89 11.51 -4.88
CA GLY A 101 -6.23 11.57 -5.47
C GLY A 101 -6.72 10.19 -5.93
N ALA A 102 -5.87 9.44 -6.64
CA ALA A 102 -6.20 8.08 -7.09
C ALA A 102 -6.52 7.14 -5.91
N ALA A 103 -5.71 7.16 -4.85
CA ALA A 103 -5.99 6.38 -3.65
C ALA A 103 -7.29 6.80 -2.94
N CYS A 104 -7.59 8.12 -2.90
CA CYS A 104 -8.82 8.64 -2.31
C CYS A 104 -10.07 8.21 -3.09
N LEU A 105 -10.03 8.20 -4.43
CA LEU A 105 -11.14 7.73 -5.26
C LEU A 105 -11.57 6.32 -4.87
N LEU A 106 -10.61 5.41 -4.65
CA LEU A 106 -10.89 4.04 -4.26
C LEU A 106 -11.36 3.94 -2.79
N SER A 107 -10.75 4.71 -1.88
CA SER A 107 -11.04 4.60 -0.45
C SER A 107 -12.41 5.19 -0.07
N VAL A 108 -12.90 6.18 -0.81
CA VAL A 108 -14.20 6.84 -0.60
C VAL A 108 -15.30 6.20 -1.44
N GLY A 109 -15.00 5.91 -2.71
CA GLY A 109 -15.98 5.41 -3.66
C GLY A 109 -16.25 3.91 -3.58
N GLY A 110 -15.34 3.14 -2.98
CA GLY A 110 -15.43 1.67 -2.91
C GLY A 110 -15.44 0.99 -4.29
N THR A 111 -15.01 1.70 -5.33
CA THR A 111 -15.02 1.23 -6.72
C THR A 111 -13.78 0.36 -7.00
N HIS A 112 -13.87 -0.45 -8.05
CA HIS A 112 -12.72 -1.21 -8.54
C HIS A 112 -11.73 -0.28 -9.29
N PRO A 113 -10.40 -0.46 -9.14
CA PRO A 113 -9.40 0.36 -9.84
C PRO A 113 -9.65 0.50 -11.35
N GLU A 114 -9.96 -0.59 -12.05
CA GLU A 114 -10.23 -0.56 -13.50
C GLU A 114 -11.42 0.34 -13.84
N SER A 115 -12.47 0.37 -12.99
CA SER A 115 -13.61 1.26 -13.21
C SER A 115 -13.22 2.74 -13.13
N GLU A 116 -12.25 3.11 -12.29
CA GLU A 116 -11.73 4.48 -12.22
C GLU A 116 -10.78 4.78 -13.39
N ILE A 117 -10.02 3.80 -13.85
CA ILE A 117 -9.17 3.89 -15.05
C ILE A 117 -10.04 4.13 -16.30
N ASP A 118 -11.12 3.38 -16.47
CA ASP A 118 -12.04 3.52 -17.61
C ASP A 118 -12.63 4.93 -17.71
N LYS A 119 -12.91 5.59 -16.59
CA LYS A 119 -13.45 6.97 -16.58
C LYS A 119 -12.49 8.01 -17.14
N VAL A 120 -11.18 7.74 -17.13
CA VAL A 120 -10.14 8.66 -17.60
C VAL A 120 -9.49 8.21 -18.91
N THR A 121 -9.93 7.09 -19.47
CA THR A 121 -9.46 6.59 -20.76
C THR A 121 -10.50 6.87 -21.86
N THR A 122 -10.07 7.53 -22.91
CA THR A 122 -10.91 7.87 -24.07
C THR A 122 -10.31 7.33 -25.36
N PRO A 123 -11.12 7.10 -26.41
CA PRO A 123 -10.60 6.68 -27.72
C PRO A 123 -9.52 7.66 -28.22
N ASN A 124 -8.37 7.15 -28.64
CA ASN A 124 -7.19 7.92 -29.05
C ASN A 124 -6.63 8.88 -27.98
N GLY A 125 -7.00 8.70 -26.70
CA GLY A 125 -6.57 9.56 -25.61
C GLY A 125 -5.11 9.33 -25.19
N CYS A 126 -4.51 10.35 -24.57
CA CYS A 126 -3.15 10.26 -24.05
C CYS A 126 -3.03 9.22 -22.94
N THR A 127 -4.07 9.09 -22.11
CA THR A 127 -4.08 8.16 -20.97
C THR A 127 -3.95 6.71 -21.43
N ILE A 128 -4.77 6.26 -22.39
CA ILE A 128 -4.71 4.88 -22.84
C ILE A 128 -3.38 4.55 -23.51
N SER A 129 -2.81 5.50 -24.27
CA SER A 129 -1.50 5.32 -24.89
C SER A 129 -0.38 5.14 -23.82
N GLY A 130 -0.40 5.97 -22.76
CA GLY A 130 0.53 5.87 -21.65
C GLY A 130 0.37 4.55 -20.87
N LEU A 131 -0.87 4.14 -20.56
CA LEU A 131 -1.14 2.89 -19.87
C LEU A 131 -0.64 1.68 -20.65
N ASN A 132 -0.94 1.61 -21.95
CA ASN A 132 -0.48 0.51 -22.80
C ASN A 132 1.06 0.44 -22.84
N CYS A 133 1.73 1.60 -22.94
CA CYS A 133 3.19 1.64 -22.90
C CYS A 133 3.72 1.09 -21.56
N MET A 134 3.16 1.53 -20.43
CA MET A 134 3.57 1.03 -19.10
C MET A 134 3.35 -0.48 -18.95
N GLU A 135 2.23 -1.01 -19.46
CA GLU A 135 1.97 -2.46 -19.40
C GLU A 135 2.90 -3.25 -20.32
N HIS A 136 3.23 -2.78 -21.51
CA HIS A 136 4.23 -3.40 -22.38
C HIS A 136 5.63 -3.45 -21.72
N GLU A 137 5.98 -2.42 -20.95
CA GLU A 137 7.23 -2.39 -20.15
C GLU A 137 7.12 -3.18 -18.84
N GLY A 138 5.98 -3.81 -18.56
CA GLY A 138 5.80 -4.76 -17.46
C GLY A 138 5.55 -4.11 -16.10
N PHE A 139 4.95 -2.94 -16.03
CA PHE A 139 4.67 -2.22 -14.79
C PHE A 139 3.91 -3.08 -13.77
N SER A 140 2.78 -3.66 -14.16
CA SER A 140 1.98 -4.52 -13.28
C SER A 140 2.76 -5.75 -12.85
N SER A 141 3.49 -6.40 -13.77
CA SER A 141 4.32 -7.57 -13.47
C SER A 141 5.42 -7.25 -12.46
N ALA A 142 6.08 -6.10 -12.59
CA ALA A 142 7.13 -5.65 -11.68
C ALA A 142 6.58 -5.41 -10.27
N MET A 143 5.41 -4.76 -10.16
CA MET A 143 4.74 -4.49 -8.88
C MET A 143 4.34 -5.80 -8.18
N ILE A 144 3.67 -6.72 -8.91
CA ILE A 144 3.27 -8.03 -8.41
C ILE A 144 4.50 -8.81 -7.92
N ARG A 145 5.56 -8.86 -8.74
CA ARG A 145 6.79 -9.58 -8.40
C ARG A 145 7.48 -9.00 -7.18
N GLY A 146 7.52 -7.67 -7.05
CA GLY A 146 8.08 -7.01 -5.88
C GLY A 146 7.40 -7.43 -4.58
N ILE A 147 6.07 -7.49 -4.58
CA ILE A 147 5.26 -7.92 -3.42
C ILE A 147 5.52 -9.41 -3.11
N THR A 148 5.49 -10.30 -4.12
CA THR A 148 5.69 -11.74 -3.89
C THR A 148 7.07 -12.06 -3.36
N VAL A 149 8.13 -11.45 -3.92
CA VAL A 149 9.52 -11.62 -3.43
C VAL A 149 9.67 -11.13 -1.99
N SER A 150 8.99 -10.03 -1.63
CA SER A 150 9.02 -9.53 -0.25
C SER A 150 8.34 -10.47 0.73
N ALA A 151 7.22 -11.08 0.34
CA ALA A 151 6.55 -12.08 1.17
C ALA A 151 7.44 -13.33 1.37
N GLU A 152 8.07 -13.82 0.31
CA GLU A 152 9.03 -14.95 0.37
C GLU A 152 10.22 -14.63 1.30
N LYS A 153 10.77 -13.42 1.21
CA LYS A 153 11.90 -12.99 2.05
C LYS A 153 11.47 -12.87 3.52
N ALA A 154 10.30 -12.28 3.79
CA ALA A 154 9.75 -12.20 5.13
C ALA A 154 9.57 -13.60 5.74
N ALA A 155 9.00 -14.55 5.01
CA ALA A 155 8.82 -15.92 5.48
C ALA A 155 10.15 -16.60 5.87
N ARG A 156 11.24 -16.33 5.13
CA ARG A 156 12.56 -16.87 5.46
C ARG A 156 13.19 -16.24 6.72
N LEU A 157 12.94 -14.95 6.96
CA LEU A 157 13.43 -14.26 8.16
C LEU A 157 12.78 -14.79 9.42
N TYR A 158 11.48 -15.06 9.39
CA TYR A 158 10.73 -15.58 10.54
C TYR A 158 10.93 -17.08 10.81
N ARG A 159 11.51 -17.85 9.86
CA ARG A 159 11.82 -19.28 10.07
C ARG A 159 13.21 -19.52 10.69
N LYS A 160 14.01 -18.49 10.91
CA LYS A 160 15.37 -18.61 11.47
C LYS A 160 15.43 -18.50 13.01
N GLU A 161 14.28 -18.39 13.68
CA GLU A 161 14.14 -18.49 15.13
C GLU A 161 13.44 -19.82 15.52
#